data_0bce47116828fc8635c58f23b8d926e1
#
_entry.id   0bce47116828fc8635c58f23b8d926e1
#
_cell.length_a   1.000
_cell.length_b   1.000
_cell.length_c   1.000
_cell.angle_alpha   90.00
_cell.angle_beta   90.00
_cell.angle_gamma   90.00
#
_symmetry.space_group_name_H-M   'P 1'
#
loop_
_entity.id
_entity.type
_entity.pdbx_description
1 polymer ?
#
loop_
_entity_poly.entity_id
_entity_poly.type
_entity_poly.pdbx_seq_one_letter_code
_entity_poly.pdbx_strand_id
1 'polypeptide(L)'
;MKSTIIGNAHDLNAAQEIWFIQNILFSGSEINIGYSPNILRDQTVIYLELNEISGELIKQLRLEKNKIVLYHMGDEFGRMSREQYRNCDLVIRNYYFDEIFSSKEDVEVIWAPCGFKTGIGPRESVYIKPASKRQWRSSFFGWLENSASYNGEREGFARIAPECGEDLFLQATSGFAMGWNIGLYSIAMESSVFAPCPAGNAPETIRLYDALELGCIPISLSHDFIISPNALGLIGPAPFPILNSWNELPTFLKSIKEKVSSSPRELDDMQARCIAWWTDYKIAIQRKIAQRIQTL
;
A
#
# COMPACT_ATOMS: atom_id res chain seq x y z
N MET A 1 -7.54 0.67 -25.23
CA MET A 1 -8.81 -0.07 -25.02
C MET A 1 -9.55 0.67 -23.93
N LYS A 2 -10.84 0.92 -24.07
CA LYS A 2 -11.62 1.60 -23.03
C LYS A 2 -11.89 0.60 -21.91
N SER A 3 -11.56 0.94 -20.68
CA SER A 3 -11.88 0.13 -19.49
C SER A 3 -12.67 0.95 -18.50
N THR A 4 -13.58 0.29 -17.80
CA THR A 4 -14.46 0.92 -16.84
C THR A 4 -14.28 0.25 -15.48
N ILE A 5 -13.98 1.05 -14.45
CA ILE A 5 -13.94 0.59 -13.06
C ILE A 5 -15.35 0.63 -12.51
N ILE A 6 -15.79 -0.48 -11.95
CA ILE A 6 -17.06 -0.59 -11.25
C ILE A 6 -16.84 -1.14 -9.86
N GLY A 7 -17.76 -0.85 -8.97
CA GLY A 7 -17.81 -1.39 -7.63
C GLY A 7 -19.04 -0.92 -6.91
N ASN A 8 -19.31 -1.50 -5.76
CA ASN A 8 -20.35 -1.00 -4.87
C ASN A 8 -20.01 0.43 -4.45
N ALA A 9 -20.97 1.35 -4.46
CA ALA A 9 -20.76 2.75 -4.07
C ALA A 9 -20.22 2.87 -2.64
N HIS A 10 -20.67 2.00 -1.73
CA HIS A 10 -20.14 1.93 -0.37
C HIS A 10 -18.66 1.55 -0.37
N ASP A 11 -18.27 0.52 -1.14
CA ASP A 11 -16.91 0.01 -1.18
C ASP A 11 -15.96 0.99 -1.84
N LEU A 12 -16.37 1.64 -2.93
CA LEU A 12 -15.58 2.69 -3.59
C LEU A 12 -15.34 3.88 -2.67
N ASN A 13 -16.33 4.28 -1.86
CA ASN A 13 -16.17 5.37 -0.91
C ASN A 13 -15.36 4.95 0.34
N ALA A 14 -15.41 3.68 0.70
CA ALA A 14 -14.65 3.13 1.84
C ALA A 14 -13.18 2.86 1.50
N ALA A 15 -12.85 2.67 0.20
CA ALA A 15 -11.47 2.46 -0.25
C ALA A 15 -10.64 3.73 -0.03
N GLN A 16 -9.83 3.69 1.02
CA GLN A 16 -8.98 4.85 1.38
C GLN A 16 -7.99 5.19 0.26
N GLU A 17 -7.62 4.23 -0.56
CA GLU A 17 -6.62 4.28 -1.63
C GLU A 17 -7.24 4.54 -3.02
N ILE A 18 -8.52 4.90 -3.11
CA ILE A 18 -9.24 4.97 -4.40
C ILE A 18 -8.53 5.86 -5.43
N TRP A 19 -7.90 6.95 -4.98
CA TRP A 19 -7.14 7.81 -5.88
C TRP A 19 -5.94 7.06 -6.50
N PHE A 20 -5.20 6.30 -5.70
CA PHE A 20 -4.05 5.50 -6.16
C PHE A 20 -4.49 4.42 -7.13
N ILE A 21 -5.57 3.71 -6.80
CA ILE A 21 -6.15 2.67 -7.66
C ILE A 21 -6.50 3.26 -9.02
N GLN A 22 -7.24 4.36 -9.04
CA GLN A 22 -7.74 4.96 -10.27
C GLN A 22 -6.63 5.59 -11.13
N ASN A 23 -5.71 6.32 -10.49
CA ASN A 23 -4.78 7.18 -11.22
C ASN A 23 -3.40 6.54 -11.42
N ILE A 24 -3.04 5.53 -10.62
CA ILE A 24 -1.79 4.80 -10.75
C ILE A 24 -2.06 3.41 -11.35
N LEU A 25 -2.80 2.53 -10.67
CA LEU A 25 -2.95 1.15 -11.12
C LEU A 25 -3.73 1.04 -12.43
N PHE A 26 -4.84 1.78 -12.55
CA PHE A 26 -5.74 1.75 -13.70
C PHE A 26 -5.86 3.09 -14.40
N SER A 27 -4.75 3.78 -14.55
CA SER A 27 -4.71 5.09 -15.21
C SER A 27 -5.33 5.05 -16.61
N GLY A 28 -6.24 5.99 -16.86
CA GLY A 28 -7.00 6.07 -18.12
C GLY A 28 -8.31 5.27 -18.13
N SER A 29 -8.65 4.57 -17.04
CA SER A 29 -9.97 3.94 -16.87
C SER A 29 -11.00 4.93 -16.34
N GLU A 30 -12.26 4.78 -16.78
CA GLU A 30 -13.37 5.57 -16.25
C GLU A 30 -13.95 4.89 -15.00
N ILE A 31 -14.33 5.67 -13.99
CA ILE A 31 -15.12 5.16 -12.84
C ILE A 31 -16.60 5.34 -13.14
N ASN A 32 -17.37 4.28 -12.96
CA ASN A 32 -18.81 4.27 -13.06
C ASN A 32 -19.42 3.75 -11.75
N ILE A 33 -19.82 4.66 -10.87
CA ILE A 33 -20.48 4.35 -9.59
C ILE A 33 -21.98 4.17 -9.84
N GLY A 34 -22.56 3.10 -9.29
CA GLY A 34 -24.00 2.83 -9.41
C GLY A 34 -24.42 2.33 -10.81
N TYR A 35 -23.55 1.61 -11.47
CA TYR A 35 -23.79 1.09 -12.80
C TYR A 35 -24.93 0.06 -12.85
N SER A 36 -25.55 -0.03 -14.07
CA SER A 36 -26.37 -1.17 -14.46
C SER A 36 -25.52 -2.14 -15.29
N PRO A 37 -25.45 -3.43 -14.97
CA PRO A 37 -24.67 -4.42 -15.74
C PRO A 37 -25.00 -4.41 -17.24
N ASN A 38 -26.24 -4.11 -17.58
CA ASN A 38 -26.75 -4.11 -18.96
C ASN A 38 -26.24 -2.96 -19.83
N ILE A 39 -25.52 -1.99 -19.27
CA ILE A 39 -24.96 -0.85 -19.99
C ILE A 39 -23.52 -1.15 -20.47
N LEU A 40 -22.82 -2.05 -19.77
CA LEU A 40 -21.43 -2.38 -20.04
C LEU A 40 -21.38 -3.59 -20.98
N ARG A 41 -21.00 -3.37 -22.25
CA ARG A 41 -20.98 -4.42 -23.28
C ARG A 41 -19.66 -4.41 -24.05
N ASP A 42 -19.14 -5.60 -24.32
CA ASP A 42 -17.98 -5.83 -25.18
C ASP A 42 -16.79 -4.92 -24.86
N GLN A 43 -16.46 -4.83 -23.56
CA GLN A 43 -15.36 -4.02 -23.05
C GLN A 43 -14.63 -4.71 -21.90
N THR A 44 -13.52 -4.11 -21.44
CA THR A 44 -12.85 -4.54 -20.22
C THR A 44 -13.48 -3.85 -19.01
N VAL A 45 -13.98 -4.65 -18.09
CA VAL A 45 -14.55 -4.18 -16.80
C VAL A 45 -13.60 -4.53 -15.67
N ILE A 46 -13.21 -3.53 -14.91
CA ILE A 46 -12.41 -3.68 -13.69
C ILE A 46 -13.41 -3.67 -12.53
N TYR A 47 -13.68 -4.86 -12.00
CA TYR A 47 -14.59 -5.04 -10.86
C TYR A 47 -13.81 -4.94 -9.56
N LEU A 48 -14.07 -3.86 -8.81
CA LEU A 48 -13.44 -3.60 -7.52
C LEU A 48 -14.32 -4.16 -6.40
N GLU A 49 -13.76 -5.01 -5.56
CA GLU A 49 -14.46 -5.67 -4.45
C GLU A 49 -13.62 -5.69 -3.17
N LEU A 50 -14.20 -5.23 -2.07
CA LEU A 50 -13.58 -5.24 -0.75
C LEU A 50 -13.97 -6.44 0.10
N ASN A 51 -15.10 -7.05 -0.23
CA ASN A 51 -15.75 -8.07 0.58
C ASN A 51 -15.91 -9.38 -0.21
N GLU A 52 -17.08 -9.99 -0.08
CA GLU A 52 -17.40 -11.23 -0.79
C GLU A 52 -17.68 -10.96 -2.27
N ILE A 53 -16.97 -11.68 -3.14
CA ILE A 53 -17.05 -11.53 -4.59
C ILE A 53 -18.40 -12.02 -5.11
N SER A 54 -19.17 -11.13 -5.73
CA SER A 54 -20.48 -11.45 -6.29
C SER A 54 -20.37 -12.29 -7.59
N GLY A 55 -20.61 -13.59 -7.47
CA GLY A 55 -20.68 -14.49 -8.62
C GLY A 55 -21.81 -14.14 -9.59
N GLU A 56 -22.95 -13.64 -9.09
CA GLU A 56 -24.07 -13.22 -9.93
C GLU A 56 -23.69 -12.01 -10.80
N LEU A 57 -22.99 -11.04 -10.23
CA LEU A 57 -22.49 -9.89 -10.97
C LEU A 57 -21.51 -10.32 -12.08
N ILE A 58 -20.55 -11.18 -11.75
CA ILE A 58 -19.59 -11.71 -12.72
C ILE A 58 -20.34 -12.40 -13.89
N LYS A 59 -21.34 -13.22 -13.56
CA LYS A 59 -22.17 -13.89 -14.56
C LYS A 59 -22.91 -12.90 -15.48
N GLN A 60 -23.52 -11.86 -14.92
CA GLN A 60 -24.18 -10.82 -15.69
C GLN A 60 -23.21 -10.08 -16.63
N LEU A 61 -22.03 -9.71 -16.14
CA LEU A 61 -20.99 -9.07 -16.95
C LEU A 61 -20.53 -9.98 -18.09
N ARG A 62 -20.42 -11.28 -17.87
CA ARG A 62 -20.07 -12.28 -18.89
C ARG A 62 -21.13 -12.40 -19.99
N LEU A 63 -22.42 -12.37 -19.64
CA LEU A 63 -23.51 -12.40 -20.61
C LEU A 63 -23.43 -11.23 -21.61
N GLU A 64 -22.92 -10.09 -21.16
CA GLU A 64 -22.71 -8.90 -22.00
C GLU A 64 -21.33 -8.89 -22.71
N LYS A 65 -20.63 -10.04 -22.77
CA LYS A 65 -19.34 -10.27 -23.44
C LYS A 65 -18.18 -9.40 -22.92
N ASN A 66 -18.26 -8.96 -21.67
CA ASN A 66 -17.17 -8.21 -21.08
C ASN A 66 -15.99 -9.11 -20.74
N LYS A 67 -14.77 -8.56 -20.82
CA LYS A 67 -13.57 -9.07 -20.14
C LYS A 67 -13.58 -8.59 -18.71
N ILE A 68 -13.30 -9.48 -17.76
CA ILE A 68 -13.44 -9.19 -16.32
C ILE A 68 -12.08 -9.23 -15.64
N VAL A 69 -11.66 -8.07 -15.20
CA VAL A 69 -10.49 -7.89 -14.31
C VAL A 69 -11.03 -7.69 -12.90
N LEU A 70 -10.88 -8.68 -12.03
CA LEU A 70 -11.24 -8.53 -10.63
C LEU A 70 -10.10 -7.82 -9.88
N TYR A 71 -10.39 -6.71 -9.22
CA TYR A 71 -9.50 -6.14 -8.21
C TYR A 71 -10.06 -6.45 -6.82
N HIS A 72 -9.55 -7.55 -6.24
CA HIS A 72 -9.95 -8.02 -4.92
C HIS A 72 -9.07 -7.36 -3.85
N MET A 73 -9.64 -6.47 -3.07
CA MET A 73 -8.98 -5.74 -1.99
C MET A 73 -9.69 -6.01 -0.66
N GLY A 74 -9.03 -5.70 0.46
CA GLY A 74 -9.65 -5.85 1.78
C GLY A 74 -9.47 -7.20 2.46
N ASP A 75 -9.02 -8.24 1.76
CA ASP A 75 -8.74 -9.55 2.37
C ASP A 75 -7.40 -9.54 3.13
N GLU A 76 -7.36 -8.76 4.21
CA GLU A 76 -6.16 -8.54 5.04
C GLU A 76 -5.62 -9.83 5.68
N PHE A 77 -6.47 -10.85 5.83
CA PHE A 77 -6.10 -12.13 6.46
C PHE A 77 -5.87 -13.27 5.46
N GLY A 78 -6.09 -13.04 4.16
CA GLY A 78 -5.97 -14.08 3.13
C GLY A 78 -7.00 -15.20 3.25
N ARG A 79 -8.16 -14.94 3.86
CA ARG A 79 -9.17 -15.96 4.23
C ARG A 79 -10.47 -15.87 3.44
N MET A 80 -10.66 -14.84 2.63
CA MET A 80 -11.86 -14.70 1.82
C MET A 80 -11.88 -15.74 0.71
N SER A 81 -13.11 -16.12 0.29
CA SER A 81 -13.31 -17.11 -0.77
C SER A 81 -12.72 -16.62 -2.09
N ARG A 82 -11.97 -17.50 -2.75
CA ARG A 82 -11.40 -17.28 -4.09
C ARG A 82 -12.13 -18.04 -5.18
N GLU A 83 -13.26 -18.66 -4.86
CA GLU A 83 -14.00 -19.53 -5.79
C GLU A 83 -14.35 -18.80 -7.11
N GLN A 84 -14.63 -17.51 -7.03
CA GLN A 84 -15.00 -16.71 -8.19
C GLN A 84 -13.82 -16.28 -9.07
N TYR A 85 -12.57 -16.47 -8.63
CA TYR A 85 -11.38 -16.12 -9.43
C TYR A 85 -11.39 -16.78 -10.80
N ARG A 86 -11.70 -18.09 -10.87
CA ARG A 86 -11.80 -18.86 -12.12
C ARG A 86 -12.81 -18.29 -13.14
N ASN A 87 -13.71 -17.43 -12.71
CA ASN A 87 -14.71 -16.78 -13.56
C ASN A 87 -14.27 -15.41 -14.08
N CYS A 88 -13.05 -14.98 -13.74
CA CYS A 88 -12.45 -13.75 -14.22
C CYS A 88 -11.37 -14.02 -15.27
N ASP A 89 -11.00 -13.02 -16.06
CA ASP A 89 -9.90 -13.12 -17.04
C ASP A 89 -8.55 -12.78 -16.41
N LEU A 90 -8.57 -11.95 -15.39
CA LEU A 90 -7.39 -11.55 -14.61
C LEU A 90 -7.85 -11.20 -13.19
N VAL A 91 -7.05 -11.57 -12.20
CA VAL A 91 -7.25 -11.15 -10.81
C VAL A 91 -6.07 -10.28 -10.38
N ILE A 92 -6.37 -9.14 -9.79
CA ILE A 92 -5.40 -8.28 -9.13
C ILE A 92 -5.83 -8.21 -7.67
N ARG A 93 -4.89 -8.30 -6.75
CA ARG A 93 -5.22 -8.15 -5.33
C ARG A 93 -4.10 -7.48 -4.55
N ASN A 94 -4.45 -6.82 -3.46
CA ASN A 94 -3.52 -6.37 -2.43
C ASN A 94 -3.30 -7.47 -1.37
N TYR A 95 -2.51 -7.17 -0.35
CA TYR A 95 -2.12 -8.07 0.73
C TYR A 95 -1.47 -9.37 0.24
N TYR A 96 -0.15 -9.38 0.27
CA TYR A 96 0.66 -10.48 -0.23
C TYR A 96 0.63 -11.67 0.74
N PHE A 97 0.29 -12.84 0.19
CA PHE A 97 0.40 -14.14 0.84
C PHE A 97 1.01 -15.12 -0.17
N ASP A 98 2.19 -15.64 0.13
CA ASP A 98 2.96 -16.45 -0.83
C ASP A 98 2.16 -17.63 -1.39
N GLU A 99 1.37 -18.29 -0.57
CA GLU A 99 0.49 -19.41 -0.97
C GLU A 99 -0.59 -19.00 -1.99
N ILE A 100 -0.97 -17.74 -2.06
CA ILE A 100 -1.96 -17.24 -3.04
C ILE A 100 -1.26 -16.96 -4.38
N PHE A 101 -0.08 -16.33 -4.33
CA PHE A 101 0.62 -15.92 -5.55
C PHE A 101 1.51 -17.01 -6.14
N SER A 102 1.81 -18.07 -5.39
CA SER A 102 2.49 -19.27 -5.86
C SER A 102 1.54 -20.38 -6.27
N SER A 103 0.23 -20.25 -6.00
CA SER A 103 -0.76 -21.26 -6.38
C SER A 103 -0.91 -21.33 -7.90
N LYS A 104 -1.07 -22.57 -8.41
CA LYS A 104 -1.44 -22.81 -9.82
C LYS A 104 -2.97 -22.69 -9.96
N GLU A 105 -3.48 -21.48 -9.84
CA GLU A 105 -4.87 -21.21 -10.11
C GLU A 105 -5.13 -21.20 -11.63
N ASP A 106 -6.37 -21.46 -12.05
CA ASP A 106 -6.76 -21.44 -13.47
C ASP A 106 -6.74 -20.02 -14.07
N VAL A 107 -6.56 -19.01 -13.22
CA VAL A 107 -6.47 -17.60 -13.61
C VAL A 107 -5.19 -16.99 -13.04
N GLU A 108 -4.60 -16.07 -13.79
CA GLU A 108 -3.44 -15.31 -13.31
C GLU A 108 -3.83 -14.36 -12.19
N VAL A 109 -3.08 -14.38 -11.08
CA VAL A 109 -3.22 -13.47 -9.96
C VAL A 109 -2.00 -12.55 -9.88
N ILE A 110 -2.21 -11.24 -9.98
CA ILE A 110 -1.17 -10.21 -9.85
C ILE A 110 -1.33 -9.51 -8.51
N TRP A 111 -0.25 -9.39 -7.76
CA TRP A 111 -0.23 -8.52 -6.61
C TRP A 111 -0.10 -7.04 -7.03
N ALA A 112 -0.86 -6.17 -6.37
CA ALA A 112 -0.72 -4.73 -6.43
C ALA A 112 -0.68 -4.15 -5.02
N PRO A 113 0.14 -3.12 -4.75
CA PRO A 113 0.22 -2.52 -3.43
C PRO A 113 -1.10 -1.84 -3.05
N CYS A 114 -1.40 -1.75 -1.76
CA CYS A 114 -2.50 -0.92 -1.29
C CYS A 114 -2.36 0.52 -1.80
N GLY A 115 -1.11 1.04 -1.82
CA GLY A 115 -0.86 2.42 -2.20
C GLY A 115 -1.13 3.40 -1.05
N PHE A 116 -1.02 4.69 -1.34
CA PHE A 116 -1.20 5.75 -0.36
C PHE A 116 -2.67 6.21 -0.29
N LYS A 117 -3.04 6.77 0.86
CA LYS A 117 -4.40 7.29 1.09
C LYS A 117 -4.73 8.45 0.16
N THR A 118 -5.96 8.47 -0.30
CA THR A 118 -6.55 9.60 -1.02
C THR A 118 -6.38 10.89 -0.20
N GLY A 119 -5.84 11.93 -0.83
CA GLY A 119 -5.52 13.21 -0.19
C GLY A 119 -4.10 13.30 0.39
N ILE A 120 -3.34 12.19 0.44
CA ILE A 120 -1.90 12.21 0.77
C ILE A 120 -1.06 12.62 -0.45
N GLY A 121 -1.28 11.97 -1.58
CA GLY A 121 -0.55 12.18 -2.83
C GLY A 121 -1.45 12.53 -4.01
N PRO A 122 -0.87 12.76 -5.18
CA PRO A 122 0.57 12.64 -5.47
C PRO A 122 1.40 13.80 -4.91
N ARG A 123 2.66 13.52 -4.60
CA ARG A 123 3.65 14.54 -4.22
C ARG A 123 4.74 14.64 -5.29
N GLU A 124 4.96 15.83 -5.78
CA GLU A 124 6.09 16.10 -6.67
C GLU A 124 7.38 16.19 -5.85
N SER A 125 8.42 15.49 -6.28
CA SER A 125 9.69 15.39 -5.55
C SER A 125 10.32 16.74 -5.23
N VAL A 126 10.11 17.75 -6.07
CA VAL A 126 10.63 19.12 -5.90
C VAL A 126 10.07 19.81 -4.65
N TYR A 127 8.89 19.43 -4.19
CA TYR A 127 8.28 19.99 -2.98
C TYR A 127 8.55 19.17 -1.71
N ILE A 128 9.23 18.03 -1.84
CA ILE A 128 9.56 17.19 -0.68
C ILE A 128 10.72 17.81 0.08
N LYS A 129 10.49 18.15 1.35
CA LYS A 129 11.52 18.69 2.23
C LYS A 129 12.64 17.67 2.44
N PRO A 130 13.92 18.07 2.28
CA PRO A 130 15.07 17.19 2.53
C PRO A 130 15.03 16.58 3.93
N ALA A 131 15.43 15.31 4.06
CA ALA A 131 15.44 14.58 5.32
C ALA A 131 16.24 15.29 6.41
N SER A 132 17.41 15.85 6.07
CA SER A 132 18.26 16.62 6.97
C SER A 132 17.62 17.91 7.53
N LYS A 133 16.52 18.37 6.94
CA LYS A 133 15.78 19.58 7.32
C LYS A 133 14.47 19.27 8.03
N ARG A 134 14.12 17.99 8.23
CA ARG A 134 12.90 17.59 8.92
C ARG A 134 13.06 17.70 10.44
N GLN A 135 11.94 18.01 11.12
CA GLN A 135 11.92 18.36 12.53
C GLN A 135 12.13 17.12 13.42
N TRP A 136 11.45 16.02 13.11
CA TRP A 136 11.46 14.82 13.92
C TRP A 136 12.30 13.73 13.27
N ARG A 137 13.06 13.03 14.08
CA ARG A 137 13.86 11.90 13.60
C ARG A 137 12.98 10.78 13.10
N SER A 138 11.98 10.41 13.88
CA SER A 138 10.95 9.48 13.45
C SER A 138 9.61 9.84 14.08
N SER A 139 8.52 9.35 13.47
CA SER A 139 7.19 9.50 14.06
C SER A 139 6.30 8.30 13.76
N PHE A 140 5.41 8.05 14.72
CA PHE A 140 4.33 7.09 14.55
C PHE A 140 3.02 7.71 15.03
N PHE A 141 2.03 7.75 14.14
CA PHE A 141 0.66 8.19 14.43
C PHE A 141 -0.28 7.04 14.09
N GLY A 142 -0.92 6.43 15.07
CA GLY A 142 -1.84 5.34 14.77
C GLY A 142 -2.20 4.46 15.95
N TRP A 143 -3.02 3.49 15.67
CA TRP A 143 -3.51 2.55 16.65
C TRP A 143 -2.44 1.52 17.04
N LEU A 144 -2.06 1.49 18.31
CA LEU A 144 -1.08 0.56 18.87
C LEU A 144 -1.71 -0.72 19.42
N GLU A 145 -2.93 -0.60 19.99
CA GLU A 145 -3.62 -1.68 20.68
C GLU A 145 -4.37 -2.63 19.70
N ASN A 146 -3.76 -2.91 18.55
CA ASN A 146 -4.32 -3.85 17.58
C ASN A 146 -3.93 -5.29 17.93
N SER A 147 -4.76 -5.97 18.72
CA SER A 147 -4.53 -7.37 19.10
C SER A 147 -4.61 -8.36 17.91
N ALA A 148 -5.18 -7.95 16.79
CA ALA A 148 -5.24 -8.74 15.56
C ALA A 148 -4.05 -8.49 14.64
N SER A 149 -3.05 -7.69 15.07
CA SER A 149 -1.91 -7.38 14.21
C SER A 149 -1.12 -8.65 13.84
N TYR A 150 -0.63 -8.64 12.61
CA TYR A 150 0.16 -9.75 12.08
C TYR A 150 1.35 -10.05 12.98
N ASN A 151 1.44 -11.31 13.45
CA ASN A 151 2.49 -11.80 14.37
C ASN A 151 2.70 -10.94 15.62
N GLY A 152 1.71 -10.19 16.08
CA GLY A 152 1.83 -9.32 17.25
C GLY A 152 2.77 -8.12 17.07
N GLU A 153 3.02 -7.70 15.83
CA GLU A 153 3.98 -6.62 15.56
C GLU A 153 3.62 -5.29 16.20
N ARG A 154 2.33 -4.93 16.26
CA ARG A 154 1.89 -3.70 16.92
C ARG A 154 2.19 -3.74 18.42
N GLU A 155 1.97 -4.87 19.05
CA GLU A 155 2.30 -5.08 20.46
C GLU A 155 3.81 -5.03 20.68
N GLY A 156 4.58 -5.72 19.82
CA GLY A 156 6.05 -5.67 19.85
C GLY A 156 6.59 -4.25 19.69
N PHE A 157 6.07 -3.50 18.73
CA PHE A 157 6.42 -2.10 18.51
C PHE A 157 5.99 -1.22 19.70
N ALA A 158 4.77 -1.36 20.21
CA ALA A 158 4.26 -0.57 21.33
C ALA A 158 5.11 -0.74 22.60
N ARG A 159 5.61 -1.96 22.83
CA ARG A 159 6.49 -2.25 23.98
C ARG A 159 7.84 -1.56 23.87
N ILE A 160 8.42 -1.47 22.66
CA ILE A 160 9.76 -0.92 22.45
C ILE A 160 9.76 0.59 22.19
N ALA A 161 8.66 1.15 21.68
CA ALA A 161 8.56 2.55 21.31
C ALA A 161 8.98 3.55 22.42
N PRO A 162 8.66 3.33 23.71
CA PRO A 162 9.12 4.20 24.80
C PRO A 162 10.65 4.26 24.94
N GLU A 163 11.37 3.19 24.57
CA GLU A 163 12.83 3.13 24.63
C GLU A 163 13.51 4.03 23.58
N CYS A 164 12.78 4.44 22.56
CA CYS A 164 13.27 5.39 21.56
C CYS A 164 13.37 6.83 22.09
N GLY A 165 12.71 7.15 23.23
CA GLY A 165 12.74 8.47 23.86
C GLY A 165 12.37 9.59 22.87
N GLU A 166 13.17 10.66 22.87
CA GLU A 166 12.99 11.83 21.98
C GLU A 166 13.19 11.55 20.49
N ASP A 167 13.77 10.41 20.14
CA ASP A 167 14.03 10.04 18.74
C ASP A 167 12.78 9.51 18.03
N LEU A 168 11.69 9.24 18.77
CA LEU A 168 10.39 8.83 18.23
C LEU A 168 9.26 9.74 18.74
N PHE A 169 8.69 10.56 17.87
CA PHE A 169 7.44 11.26 18.18
C PHE A 169 6.27 10.28 18.05
N LEU A 170 5.77 9.82 19.19
CA LEU A 170 4.72 8.79 19.27
C LEU A 170 3.38 9.42 19.62
N GLN A 171 2.39 9.21 18.76
CA GLN A 171 0.99 9.58 19.00
C GLN A 171 0.08 8.37 18.77
N ALA A 172 -0.28 7.69 19.86
CA ALA A 172 -1.25 6.61 19.80
C ALA A 172 -2.66 7.16 19.51
N THR A 173 -3.44 6.40 18.76
CA THR A 173 -4.85 6.67 18.50
C THR A 173 -5.72 5.54 19.05
N SER A 174 -7.00 5.81 19.29
CA SER A 174 -7.95 4.85 19.86
C SER A 174 -8.47 3.81 18.84
N GLY A 175 -8.08 3.91 17.57
CA GLY A 175 -8.52 2.99 16.53
C GLY A 175 -7.94 3.36 15.17
N PHE A 176 -8.29 2.54 14.16
CA PHE A 176 -7.87 2.76 12.79
C PHE A 176 -8.47 4.07 12.23
N ALA A 177 -7.63 4.89 11.60
CA ALA A 177 -7.97 6.18 11.00
C ALA A 177 -8.66 7.17 11.95
N MET A 178 -8.51 7.02 13.27
CA MET A 178 -9.11 7.89 14.27
C MET A 178 -8.12 8.93 14.82
N GLY A 179 -8.66 10.05 15.30
CA GLY A 179 -7.92 11.06 16.08
C GLY A 179 -7.14 12.09 15.25
N TRP A 180 -6.83 11.83 13.98
CA TRP A 180 -6.10 12.74 13.11
C TRP A 180 -6.77 12.88 11.76
N ASN A 181 -7.03 14.11 11.33
CA ASN A 181 -7.42 14.33 9.95
C ASN A 181 -6.20 14.13 9.02
N ILE A 182 -6.48 13.89 7.74
CA ILE A 182 -5.45 13.56 6.76
C ILE A 182 -4.39 14.67 6.59
N GLY A 183 -4.79 15.94 6.73
CA GLY A 183 -3.87 17.07 6.62
C GLY A 183 -2.86 17.12 7.75
N LEU A 184 -3.29 16.97 9.01
CA LEU A 184 -2.40 16.92 10.17
C LEU A 184 -1.49 15.70 10.12
N TYR A 185 -2.02 14.55 9.72
CA TYR A 185 -1.24 13.33 9.53
C TYR A 185 -0.14 13.52 8.47
N SER A 186 -0.47 14.14 7.33
CA SER A 186 0.50 14.42 6.27
C SER A 186 1.60 15.36 6.74
N ILE A 187 1.25 16.48 7.40
CA ILE A 187 2.21 17.45 7.94
C ILE A 187 3.16 16.78 8.92
N ALA A 188 2.63 15.93 9.80
CA ALA A 188 3.43 15.22 10.78
C ALA A 188 4.42 14.26 10.10
N MET A 189 3.97 13.50 9.11
CA MET A 189 4.84 12.58 8.36
C MET A 189 5.86 13.33 7.50
N GLU A 190 5.49 14.41 6.83
CA GLU A 190 6.41 15.29 6.09
C GLU A 190 7.47 15.95 6.99
N SER A 191 7.15 16.11 8.28
CA SER A 191 8.08 16.64 9.28
C SER A 191 9.01 15.59 9.88
N SER A 192 8.85 14.32 9.54
CA SER A 192 9.61 13.19 10.07
C SER A 192 10.58 12.63 9.05
N VAL A 193 11.80 12.27 9.48
CA VAL A 193 12.79 11.60 8.62
C VAL A 193 12.35 10.16 8.37
N PHE A 194 12.01 9.43 9.43
CA PHE A 194 11.61 8.03 9.38
C PHE A 194 10.18 7.81 9.84
N ALA A 195 9.55 6.78 9.27
CA ALA A 195 8.25 6.28 9.69
C ALA A 195 8.34 4.77 9.99
N PRO A 196 8.35 4.35 11.25
CA PRO A 196 8.13 2.95 11.58
C PRO A 196 6.78 2.48 11.06
N CYS A 197 6.77 1.35 10.35
CA CYS A 197 5.61 0.78 9.69
C CYS A 197 5.30 -0.63 10.22
N PRO A 198 4.98 -0.79 11.52
CA PRO A 198 4.62 -2.10 12.05
C PRO A 198 3.34 -2.58 11.36
N ALA A 199 3.30 -3.88 11.07
CA ALA A 199 2.20 -4.54 10.39
C ALA A 199 0.85 -4.23 11.06
N GLY A 200 -0.19 -4.13 10.22
CA GLY A 200 -1.58 -4.10 10.67
C GLY A 200 -2.12 -5.52 10.82
N ASN A 201 -3.35 -5.77 10.35
CA ASN A 201 -3.89 -7.12 10.27
C ASN A 201 -3.13 -7.99 9.26
N ALA A 202 -2.58 -7.35 8.22
CA ALA A 202 -1.65 -7.95 7.28
C ALA A 202 -0.23 -7.38 7.47
N PRO A 203 0.82 -8.07 6.96
CA PRO A 203 2.17 -7.51 6.90
C PRO A 203 2.23 -6.17 6.19
N GLU A 204 1.47 -6.07 5.10
CA GLU A 204 1.35 -4.85 4.30
C GLU A 204 0.52 -3.80 5.02
N THR A 205 1.05 -2.59 5.14
CA THR A 205 0.37 -1.47 5.78
C THR A 205 0.39 -0.23 4.89
N ILE A 206 -0.75 0.44 4.81
CA ILE A 206 -0.91 1.69 4.03
C ILE A 206 0.08 2.78 4.47
N ARG A 207 0.48 2.79 5.74
CA ARG A 207 1.48 3.72 6.28
C ARG A 207 2.80 3.69 5.52
N LEU A 208 3.22 2.53 5.04
CA LEU A 208 4.46 2.38 4.27
C LEU A 208 4.39 3.20 2.99
N TYR A 209 3.26 3.16 2.30
CA TYR A 209 3.05 3.91 1.05
C TYR A 209 2.81 5.39 1.29
N ASP A 210 2.10 5.75 2.36
CA ASP A 210 1.95 7.14 2.79
C ASP A 210 3.32 7.76 3.06
N ALA A 211 4.21 7.04 3.76
CA ALA A 211 5.55 7.48 4.05
C ALA A 211 6.38 7.68 2.77
N LEU A 212 6.37 6.70 1.87
CA LEU A 212 7.08 6.78 0.59
C LEU A 212 6.60 7.98 -0.25
N GLU A 213 5.29 8.20 -0.32
CA GLU A 213 4.72 9.29 -1.10
C GLU A 213 5.06 10.67 -0.53
N LEU A 214 5.12 10.81 0.79
CA LEU A 214 5.48 12.05 1.48
C LEU A 214 7.01 12.22 1.65
N GLY A 215 7.79 11.31 1.05
CA GLY A 215 9.26 11.32 1.16
C GLY A 215 9.78 11.09 2.57
N CYS A 216 8.99 10.49 3.44
CA CYS A 216 9.44 9.95 4.70
C CYS A 216 10.03 8.56 4.45
N ILE A 217 11.13 8.22 5.10
CA ILE A 217 11.81 6.94 4.89
C ILE A 217 11.12 5.88 5.77
N PRO A 218 10.44 4.87 5.19
CA PRO A 218 9.85 3.80 5.97
C PRO A 218 10.90 3.01 6.76
N ILE A 219 10.52 2.47 7.92
CA ILE A 219 11.25 1.40 8.61
C ILE A 219 10.27 0.23 8.72
N SER A 220 10.65 -0.94 8.25
CA SER A 220 9.80 -2.14 8.30
C SER A 220 10.57 -3.33 8.83
N LEU A 221 9.86 -4.40 9.19
CA LEU A 221 10.46 -5.71 9.35
C LEU A 221 10.57 -6.41 7.99
N SER A 222 11.30 -7.52 7.97
CA SER A 222 11.41 -8.36 6.78
C SER A 222 10.09 -9.11 6.56
N HIS A 223 9.43 -8.82 5.45
CA HIS A 223 8.19 -9.46 5.01
C HIS A 223 8.29 -9.90 3.56
N ASP A 224 7.62 -10.98 3.21
CA ASP A 224 7.67 -11.56 1.86
C ASP A 224 7.25 -10.56 0.78
N PHE A 225 6.24 -9.72 1.03
CA PHE A 225 5.81 -8.72 0.05
C PHE A 225 6.88 -7.65 -0.24
N ILE A 226 7.83 -7.39 0.67
CA ILE A 226 8.91 -6.42 0.45
C ILE A 226 10.00 -7.01 -0.45
N ILE A 227 10.33 -8.28 -0.25
CA ILE A 227 11.45 -8.94 -0.92
C ILE A 227 11.05 -9.69 -2.19
N SER A 228 9.78 -10.08 -2.32
CA SER A 228 9.30 -10.85 -3.46
C SER A 228 9.41 -10.06 -4.77
N PRO A 229 9.97 -10.65 -5.84
CA PRO A 229 9.97 -10.05 -7.18
C PRO A 229 8.58 -9.95 -7.79
N ASN A 230 7.59 -10.64 -7.22
CA ASN A 230 6.19 -10.53 -7.62
C ASN A 230 5.45 -9.40 -6.90
N ALA A 231 6.08 -8.77 -5.93
CA ALA A 231 5.54 -7.69 -5.10
C ALA A 231 6.46 -6.46 -5.11
N LEU A 232 6.83 -5.89 -3.96
CA LEU A 232 7.67 -4.68 -3.92
C LEU A 232 9.09 -4.90 -4.48
N GLY A 233 9.58 -6.14 -4.50
CA GLY A 233 10.84 -6.48 -5.15
C GLY A 233 10.81 -6.45 -6.69
N LEU A 234 9.71 -6.07 -7.33
CA LEU A 234 9.52 -6.04 -8.80
C LEU A 234 10.62 -5.31 -9.56
N ILE A 235 11.14 -4.23 -9.00
CA ILE A 235 12.19 -3.41 -9.62
C ILE A 235 13.53 -3.50 -8.86
N GLY A 236 13.69 -4.51 -8.04
CA GLY A 236 14.86 -4.70 -7.17
C GLY A 236 14.57 -4.36 -5.71
N PRO A 237 15.60 -4.50 -4.85
CA PRO A 237 15.43 -4.33 -3.41
C PRO A 237 14.92 -2.94 -3.03
N ALA A 238 14.00 -2.90 -2.08
CA ALA A 238 13.54 -1.65 -1.48
C ALA A 238 14.70 -0.95 -0.76
N PRO A 239 14.92 0.37 -0.96
CA PRO A 239 16.10 1.07 -0.44
C PRO A 239 15.94 1.59 0.99
N PHE A 240 14.84 1.28 1.66
CA PHE A 240 14.59 1.72 3.02
C PHE A 240 15.05 0.67 4.06
N PRO A 241 15.27 1.07 5.34
CA PRO A 241 15.70 0.17 6.40
C PRO A 241 14.71 -0.97 6.67
N ILE A 242 15.23 -2.18 6.71
CA ILE A 242 14.52 -3.40 7.10
C ILE A 242 15.22 -3.96 8.35
N LEU A 243 14.48 -4.03 9.46
CA LEU A 243 14.95 -4.56 10.73
C LEU A 243 14.54 -6.04 10.84
N ASN A 244 15.30 -6.81 11.63
CA ASN A 244 14.91 -8.19 11.95
C ASN A 244 13.87 -8.23 13.08
N SER A 245 13.87 -7.20 13.94
CA SER A 245 12.94 -7.07 15.07
C SER A 245 12.78 -5.62 15.44
N TRP A 246 11.60 -5.25 15.96
CA TRP A 246 11.38 -3.92 16.52
C TRP A 246 12.30 -3.59 17.70
N ASN A 247 12.87 -4.58 18.37
CA ASN A 247 13.87 -4.37 19.42
C ASN A 247 15.15 -3.66 18.93
N GLU A 248 15.41 -3.68 17.61
CA GLU A 248 16.54 -2.97 17.00
C GLU A 248 16.27 -1.47 16.80
N LEU A 249 15.01 -1.02 16.87
CA LEU A 249 14.62 0.34 16.54
C LEU A 249 15.33 1.41 17.37
N PRO A 250 15.43 1.32 18.71
CA PRO A 250 16.10 2.34 19.50
C PRO A 250 17.58 2.49 19.13
N THR A 251 18.27 1.36 18.94
CA THR A 251 19.69 1.35 18.54
C THR A 251 19.86 1.91 17.12
N PHE A 252 18.97 1.55 16.20
CA PHE A 252 18.96 2.10 14.84
C PHE A 252 18.81 3.62 14.87
N LEU A 253 17.78 4.16 15.54
CA LEU A 253 17.54 5.61 15.61
C LEU A 253 18.70 6.36 16.26
N LYS A 254 19.31 5.80 17.29
CA LYS A 254 20.50 6.36 17.93
C LYS A 254 21.70 6.41 16.98
N SER A 255 21.95 5.33 16.24
CA SER A 255 23.04 5.28 15.23
C SER A 255 22.86 6.32 14.14
N ILE A 256 21.62 6.57 13.74
CA ILE A 256 21.28 7.63 12.78
C ILE A 256 21.57 9.02 13.38
N LYS A 257 21.29 9.25 14.66
CA LYS A 257 21.59 10.53 15.33
C LYS A 257 23.07 10.87 15.25
N GLU A 258 23.91 9.90 15.48
CA GLU A 258 25.36 10.04 15.41
C GLU A 258 25.83 10.34 13.98
N LYS A 259 25.28 9.61 13.00
CA LYS A 259 25.58 9.81 11.57
C LYS A 259 25.12 11.18 11.05
N VAL A 260 23.92 11.64 11.44
CA VAL A 260 23.39 12.96 11.01
C VAL A 260 24.28 14.08 11.46
N SER A 261 24.82 13.98 12.67
CA SER A 261 25.73 15.00 13.23
C SER A 261 27.02 15.10 12.41
N SER A 262 27.49 13.98 11.81
CA SER A 262 28.72 13.92 11.03
C SER A 262 28.50 14.07 9.52
N SER A 263 27.36 13.61 8.99
CA SER A 263 27.09 13.56 7.55
C SER A 263 25.58 13.70 7.22
N PRO A 264 24.98 14.90 7.34
CA PRO A 264 23.54 15.12 7.04
C PRO A 264 23.16 14.71 5.62
N ARG A 265 24.11 14.76 4.65
CA ARG A 265 23.89 14.40 3.27
C ARG A 265 23.54 12.92 3.08
N GLU A 266 24.02 12.03 3.94
CA GLU A 266 23.68 10.60 3.83
C GLU A 266 22.18 10.33 4.02
N LEU A 267 21.48 11.12 4.86
CA LEU A 267 20.03 11.02 5.00
C LEU A 267 19.29 11.52 3.76
N ASP A 268 19.73 12.65 3.22
CA ASP A 268 19.14 13.20 2.00
C ASP A 268 19.33 12.23 0.82
N ASP A 269 20.49 11.58 0.74
CA ASP A 269 20.77 10.56 -0.28
C ASP A 269 19.92 9.30 -0.07
N MET A 270 19.68 8.88 1.18
CA MET A 270 18.77 7.76 1.47
C MET A 270 17.33 8.10 1.09
N GLN A 271 16.86 9.28 1.45
CA GLN A 271 15.55 9.78 1.06
C GLN A 271 15.39 9.83 -0.47
N ALA A 272 16.38 10.39 -1.17
CA ALA A 272 16.36 10.50 -2.62
C ALA A 272 16.26 9.13 -3.29
N ARG A 273 16.99 8.12 -2.79
CA ARG A 273 16.85 6.74 -3.27
C ARG A 273 15.45 6.17 -3.06
N CYS A 274 14.82 6.43 -1.89
CA CYS A 274 13.45 5.97 -1.63
C CYS A 274 12.44 6.64 -2.56
N ILE A 275 12.56 7.95 -2.79
CA ILE A 275 11.69 8.72 -3.70
C ILE A 275 11.82 8.20 -5.14
N ALA A 276 13.05 8.06 -5.64
CA ALA A 276 13.32 7.55 -6.99
C ALA A 276 12.74 6.13 -7.15
N TRP A 277 13.07 5.24 -6.23
CA TRP A 277 12.58 3.86 -6.25
C TRP A 277 11.05 3.79 -6.24
N TRP A 278 10.37 4.57 -5.38
CA TRP A 278 8.91 4.58 -5.33
C TRP A 278 8.28 5.13 -6.61
N THR A 279 8.90 6.14 -7.20
CA THR A 279 8.46 6.68 -8.49
C THR A 279 8.56 5.64 -9.59
N ASP A 280 9.70 4.96 -9.69
CA ASP A 280 9.94 3.90 -10.67
C ASP A 280 9.03 2.69 -10.44
N TYR A 281 8.78 2.35 -9.17
CA TYR A 281 7.89 1.27 -8.80
C TYR A 281 6.44 1.54 -9.26
N LYS A 282 5.91 2.74 -9.03
CA LYS A 282 4.57 3.13 -9.51
C LYS A 282 4.45 2.95 -11.02
N ILE A 283 5.46 3.35 -11.77
CA ILE A 283 5.48 3.19 -13.23
C ILE A 283 5.55 1.70 -13.63
N ALA A 284 6.37 0.92 -12.95
CA ALA A 284 6.54 -0.50 -13.27
C ALA A 284 5.27 -1.31 -13.02
N ILE A 285 4.62 -1.12 -11.87
CA ILE A 285 3.37 -1.85 -11.56
C ILE A 285 2.23 -1.45 -12.49
N GLN A 286 2.10 -0.16 -12.81
CA GLN A 286 1.13 0.33 -13.79
C GLN A 286 1.34 -0.34 -15.15
N ARG A 287 2.58 -0.38 -15.66
CA ARG A 287 2.91 -1.02 -16.93
C ARG A 287 2.60 -2.50 -16.91
N LYS A 288 2.96 -3.20 -15.84
CA LYS A 288 2.67 -4.64 -15.68
C LYS A 288 1.18 -4.92 -15.80
N ILE A 289 0.36 -4.17 -15.06
CA ILE A 289 -1.11 -4.31 -15.07
C ILE A 289 -1.66 -3.96 -16.46
N ALA A 290 -1.28 -2.82 -17.02
CA ALA A 290 -1.77 -2.36 -18.32
C ALA A 290 -1.44 -3.36 -19.45
N GLN A 291 -0.22 -3.91 -19.48
CA GLN A 291 0.18 -4.93 -20.44
C GLN A 291 -0.69 -6.18 -20.34
N ARG A 292 -0.98 -6.64 -19.12
CA ARG A 292 -1.83 -7.83 -18.94
C ARG A 292 -3.26 -7.59 -19.36
N ILE A 293 -3.83 -6.43 -19.03
CA ILE A 293 -5.18 -6.05 -19.47
C ILE A 293 -5.26 -5.94 -21.00
N GLN A 294 -4.22 -5.45 -21.68
CA GLN A 294 -4.19 -5.34 -23.13
C GLN A 294 -4.14 -6.70 -23.84
N THR A 295 -3.67 -7.75 -23.18
CA THR A 295 -3.57 -9.11 -23.74
C THR A 295 -4.83 -9.96 -23.52
N LEU A 296 -5.83 -9.47 -22.80
CA LEU A 296 -7.12 -10.13 -22.61
C LEU A 296 -7.98 -10.02 -23.88
#